data_92d27aeb4c1052f35be6c4aab86a2249
#
_entry.id   92d27aeb4c1052f35be6c4aab86a2249
#
_cell.length_a   1.000
_cell.length_b   1.000
_cell.length_c   1.000
_cell.angle_alpha   90.00
_cell.angle_beta   90.00
_cell.angle_gamma   90.00
#
_symmetry.space_group_name_H-M   'P 1'
#
loop_
_entity.id
_entity.type
_entity.pdbx_description
1 polymer ?
#
loop_
_entity_poly.entity_id
_entity_poly.type
_entity_poly.pdbx_seq_one_letter_code
_entity_poly.pdbx_strand_id
1 'polypeptide(L)'
;YQGLSAQVMQGYTRSHRDGNTNNGYSKYNLRYAKAFNDKLAIKVNFSYDMATDWIANDYATNVDAAGYATGDLDMRGRPNFNGLNLHGDETQIAVPVALAAGLVGNWVTLLPEPVLDLRRTGLPEEFLLDNNDAKNMKYDIGVNYRLNDDLEASLVYRKGGGNTIYTGAQKYALRNFGQQFFKLGLESSKMKFKIYQSITDAGDSYNIGALGGIMNEVFSPTQAQWAPGYLQTYITAMQGYIPGVPAGDTYYAHQIARQQADAGIPAVGSAEWMGVRDQVMKNRFQDPNAPGASFYDNSKLTHADITYEAADWLLLG
;
A
#
# COMPACT_ATOMS: atom_id res chain seq x y z
N TYR A 1 18.49 -16.77 -30.11
CA TYR A 1 18.80 -17.52 -28.89
C TYR A 1 17.79 -18.65 -28.75
N GLN A 2 18.16 -19.83 -29.20
CA GLN A 2 17.31 -21.02 -29.13
C GLN A 2 17.69 -21.88 -27.91
N GLY A 3 16.75 -22.66 -27.40
CA GLY A 3 16.98 -23.63 -26.35
C GLY A 3 16.10 -23.40 -25.11
N LEU A 4 16.34 -24.25 -24.13
CA LEU A 4 15.72 -24.23 -22.82
C LEU A 4 16.71 -23.67 -21.81
N SER A 5 16.22 -22.75 -20.97
CA SER A 5 16.93 -22.24 -19.80
C SER A 5 16.02 -22.31 -18.59
N ALA A 6 16.53 -22.85 -17.50
CA ALA A 6 15.85 -22.92 -16.21
C ALA A 6 16.76 -22.34 -15.14
N GLN A 7 16.16 -21.58 -14.21
CA GLN A 7 16.85 -20.99 -13.07
C GLN A 7 16.00 -21.18 -11.82
N VAL A 8 16.63 -21.61 -10.75
CA VAL A 8 16.04 -21.67 -9.42
C VAL A 8 16.91 -20.81 -8.50
N MET A 9 16.28 -19.90 -7.78
CA MET A 9 16.92 -19.09 -6.76
C MET A 9 16.18 -19.32 -5.44
N GLN A 10 16.93 -19.49 -4.37
CA GLN A 10 16.43 -19.58 -3.02
C GLN A 10 17.27 -18.71 -2.10
N GLY A 11 16.63 -18.10 -1.14
CA GLY A 11 17.27 -17.24 -0.17
C GLY A 11 16.39 -17.04 1.06
N TYR A 12 16.90 -16.27 1.97
CA TYR A 12 16.14 -15.83 3.13
C TYR A 12 16.59 -14.43 3.54
N THR A 13 15.65 -13.69 4.11
CA THR A 13 15.91 -12.43 4.81
C THR A 13 15.85 -12.69 6.30
N ARG A 14 16.83 -12.23 7.04
CA ARG A 14 16.85 -12.30 8.50
C ARG A 14 16.65 -10.91 9.08
N SER A 15 15.59 -10.74 9.86
CA SER A 15 15.35 -9.54 10.64
C SER A 15 15.73 -9.78 12.10
N HIS A 16 16.53 -8.88 12.68
CA HIS A 16 16.84 -8.89 14.11
C HIS A 16 15.80 -8.11 14.94
N ARG A 17 15.02 -7.24 14.30
CA ARG A 17 13.99 -6.44 14.98
C ARG A 17 12.73 -7.24 15.29
N ASP A 18 12.41 -8.24 14.46
CA ASP A 18 11.19 -9.06 14.60
C ASP A 18 11.46 -10.40 15.33
N GLY A 19 12.22 -10.39 16.39
CA GLY A 19 12.47 -11.60 17.15
C GLY A 19 13.26 -12.68 16.41
N ASN A 20 14.16 -12.32 15.48
CA ASN A 20 14.96 -13.23 14.66
C ASN A 20 14.13 -14.09 13.67
N THR A 21 13.14 -13.51 13.04
CA THR A 21 12.39 -14.18 11.98
C THR A 21 13.26 -14.39 10.73
N ASN A 22 13.15 -15.57 10.14
CA ASN A 22 13.76 -15.87 8.85
C ASN A 22 12.64 -15.99 7.81
N ASN A 23 12.57 -15.05 6.88
CA ASN A 23 11.58 -15.04 5.82
C ASN A 23 12.19 -15.62 4.54
N GLY A 24 11.60 -16.71 4.06
CA GLY A 24 12.08 -17.40 2.87
C GLY A 24 11.75 -16.65 1.58
N TYR A 25 12.62 -16.81 0.60
CA TYR A 25 12.45 -16.33 -0.76
C TYR A 25 12.74 -17.46 -1.74
N SER A 26 11.88 -17.64 -2.73
CA SER A 26 12.08 -18.59 -3.82
C SER A 26 11.68 -17.97 -5.15
N LYS A 27 12.49 -18.21 -6.18
CA LYS A 27 12.20 -17.77 -7.53
C LYS A 27 12.49 -18.89 -8.52
N TYR A 28 11.57 -19.08 -9.43
CA TYR A 28 11.66 -20.07 -10.51
C TYR A 28 11.49 -19.34 -11.85
N ASN A 29 12.45 -19.51 -12.74
CA ASN A 29 12.37 -18.99 -14.10
C ASN A 29 12.55 -20.13 -15.08
N LEU A 30 11.71 -20.14 -16.11
CA LEU A 30 11.81 -21.05 -17.24
C LEU A 30 11.70 -20.24 -18.52
N ARG A 31 12.59 -20.48 -19.44
CA ARG A 31 12.56 -19.89 -20.78
C ARG A 31 12.78 -20.96 -21.82
N TYR A 32 11.91 -21.00 -22.80
CA TYR A 32 12.08 -21.82 -23.99
C TYR A 32 11.95 -20.95 -25.23
N ALA A 33 12.85 -21.14 -26.21
CA ALA A 33 12.75 -20.48 -27.50
C ALA A 33 13.23 -21.44 -28.60
N LYS A 34 12.48 -21.53 -29.68
CA LYS A 34 12.81 -22.37 -30.82
C LYS A 34 12.30 -21.77 -32.13
N ALA A 35 13.17 -21.75 -33.14
CA ALA A 35 12.76 -21.64 -34.52
C ALA A 35 12.58 -23.06 -35.07
N PHE A 36 11.39 -23.36 -35.54
CA PHE A 36 11.05 -24.71 -36.08
C PHE A 36 11.50 -24.88 -37.54
N ASN A 37 11.51 -23.76 -38.24
CA ASN A 37 12.00 -23.64 -39.61
C ASN A 37 12.31 -22.17 -39.89
N ASP A 38 12.58 -21.79 -41.12
CA ASP A 38 12.87 -20.40 -41.51
C ASP A 38 11.64 -19.48 -41.39
N LYS A 39 10.46 -20.03 -41.10
CA LYS A 39 9.20 -19.27 -41.02
C LYS A 39 8.62 -19.12 -39.64
N LEU A 40 8.75 -20.13 -38.78
CA LEU A 40 8.06 -20.18 -37.51
C LEU A 40 9.05 -20.15 -36.32
N ALA A 41 8.90 -19.20 -35.42
CA ALA A 41 9.61 -19.14 -34.14
C ALA A 41 8.65 -18.95 -32.98
N ILE A 42 8.90 -19.65 -31.88
CA ILE A 42 8.12 -19.55 -30.64
C ILE A 42 9.06 -19.26 -29.48
N LYS A 43 8.62 -18.38 -28.61
CA LYS A 43 9.28 -18.06 -27.33
C LYS A 43 8.26 -18.12 -26.20
N VAL A 44 8.61 -18.83 -25.13
CA VAL A 44 7.83 -18.92 -23.89
C VAL A 44 8.73 -18.57 -22.72
N ASN A 45 8.28 -17.68 -21.86
CA ASN A 45 8.90 -17.42 -20.57
C ASN A 45 7.87 -17.62 -19.47
N PHE A 46 8.34 -18.16 -18.36
CA PHE A 46 7.59 -18.31 -17.13
C PHE A 46 8.46 -17.86 -15.95
N SER A 47 7.87 -17.11 -15.01
CA SER A 47 8.52 -16.77 -13.75
C SER A 47 7.51 -16.90 -12.63
N TYR A 48 7.95 -17.49 -11.52
CA TYR A 48 7.18 -17.55 -10.28
C TYR A 48 8.07 -17.17 -9.11
N ASP A 49 7.67 -16.14 -8.40
CA ASP A 49 8.36 -15.59 -7.24
C ASP A 49 7.48 -15.78 -6.01
N MET A 50 8.08 -16.23 -4.90
CA MET A 50 7.44 -16.36 -3.60
C MET A 50 8.35 -15.81 -2.52
N ALA A 51 7.80 -15.02 -1.64
CA ALA A 51 8.46 -14.51 -0.46
C ALA A 51 7.44 -14.30 0.66
N THR A 52 7.91 -14.22 1.90
CA THR A 52 7.15 -13.63 3.00
C THR A 52 7.83 -12.31 3.33
N ASP A 53 7.07 -11.22 3.26
CA ASP A 53 7.57 -9.90 3.60
C ASP A 53 7.69 -9.75 5.13
N TRP A 54 8.45 -8.78 5.57
CA TRP A 54 8.61 -8.48 6.98
C TRP A 54 7.78 -7.25 7.35
N ILE A 55 7.28 -7.21 8.57
CA ILE A 55 6.57 -6.05 9.11
C ILE A 55 7.58 -5.22 9.90
N ALA A 56 7.66 -3.95 9.59
CA ALA A 56 8.50 -3.04 10.35
C ALA A 56 7.86 -2.73 11.72
N ASN A 57 8.68 -2.57 12.75
CA ASN A 57 8.29 -2.21 14.11
C ASN A 57 9.03 -0.94 14.59
N ASP A 58 9.07 0.06 13.76
CA ASP A 58 9.69 1.35 14.07
C ASP A 58 8.68 2.25 14.81
N TYR A 59 9.02 2.66 16.02
CA TYR A 59 8.21 3.55 16.85
C TYR A 59 8.62 5.01 16.75
N ALA A 60 9.46 5.38 15.79
CA ALA A 60 9.71 6.75 15.44
C ALA A 60 8.46 7.38 14.79
N THR A 61 8.32 8.68 14.94
CA THR A 61 7.27 9.41 14.24
C THR A 61 7.67 9.72 12.81
N ASN A 62 6.71 9.77 11.90
CA ASN A 62 6.94 10.37 10.59
C ASN A 62 7.41 11.80 10.78
N VAL A 63 8.40 12.19 10.00
CA VAL A 63 8.84 13.59 9.95
C VAL A 63 7.73 14.39 9.28
N ASP A 64 7.12 15.31 10.01
CA ASP A 64 6.24 16.28 9.39
C ASP A 64 7.05 17.32 8.59
N ALA A 65 6.37 18.23 7.90
CA ALA A 65 7.01 19.32 7.14
C ALA A 65 7.86 20.26 8.02
N ALA A 66 7.78 20.17 9.34
CA ALA A 66 8.57 20.92 10.28
C ALA A 66 9.92 20.27 10.65
N GLY A 67 10.19 19.06 10.14
CA GLY A 67 11.54 18.47 10.19
C GLY A 67 11.98 17.97 11.56
N TYR A 68 11.09 17.52 12.41
CA TYR A 68 11.49 16.82 13.64
C TYR A 68 12.13 15.48 13.30
N ALA A 69 13.42 15.52 13.02
CA ALA A 69 14.26 14.35 12.94
C ALA A 69 14.36 13.74 14.34
N THR A 70 13.67 12.69 14.56
CA THR A 70 13.72 11.93 15.79
C THR A 70 14.67 10.76 15.58
N GLY A 71 15.92 11.05 15.67
CA GLY A 71 16.92 10.02 15.84
C GLY A 71 16.80 9.46 17.24
N ASP A 72 16.17 8.44 17.45
CA ASP A 72 15.87 7.68 18.65
C ASP A 72 14.41 7.74 19.04
N LEU A 73 13.81 6.65 19.33
CA LEU A 73 12.95 6.64 20.49
C LEU A 73 11.52 6.26 20.15
N ASP A 74 11.03 5.50 21.02
CA ASP A 74 9.61 5.29 21.24
C ASP A 74 8.92 6.63 21.51
N MET A 75 8.26 7.17 20.51
CA MET A 75 7.54 8.45 20.58
C MET A 75 6.04 8.27 20.83
N ARG A 76 5.57 7.06 21.10
CA ARG A 76 4.15 6.73 21.32
C ARG A 76 3.53 7.52 22.48
N GLY A 77 4.35 8.03 23.40
CA GLY A 77 3.90 8.88 24.50
C GLY A 77 3.59 10.33 24.13
N ARG A 78 3.70 10.74 22.86
CA ARG A 78 3.42 12.11 22.44
C ARG A 78 2.00 12.28 21.88
N PRO A 79 1.33 13.42 22.15
CA PRO A 79 -0.02 13.69 21.62
C PRO A 79 -0.08 13.68 20.08
N ASN A 80 0.95 14.19 19.43
CA ASN A 80 1.07 14.31 17.98
C ASN A 80 1.80 13.13 17.31
N PHE A 81 1.95 12.00 18.00
CA PHE A 81 2.63 10.85 17.45
C PHE A 81 1.95 10.36 16.17
N ASN A 82 2.71 10.31 15.09
CA ASN A 82 2.35 9.78 13.78
C ASN A 82 3.34 8.66 13.46
N GLY A 83 2.95 7.42 13.71
CA GLY A 83 3.86 6.28 13.64
C GLY A 83 4.16 5.86 12.20
N LEU A 84 5.41 5.50 11.94
CA LEU A 84 5.84 5.01 10.61
C LEU A 84 5.12 3.74 10.17
N ASN A 85 4.76 2.87 11.11
CA ASN A 85 4.13 1.58 10.85
C ASN A 85 2.74 1.48 11.47
N LEU A 86 2.14 2.61 11.74
CA LEU A 86 0.76 2.75 12.18
C LEU A 86 -0.04 3.43 11.08
N HIS A 87 -1.33 3.18 11.08
CA HIS A 87 -2.25 3.75 10.11
C HIS A 87 -3.54 4.20 10.80
N GLY A 88 -4.14 5.28 10.31
CA GLY A 88 -5.31 5.89 10.90
C GLY A 88 -4.99 7.04 11.86
N ASP A 89 -3.70 7.33 12.05
CA ASP A 89 -3.18 8.47 12.83
C ASP A 89 -2.66 9.61 11.93
N GLU A 90 -2.82 9.53 10.64
CA GLU A 90 -2.30 10.50 9.67
C GLU A 90 -2.98 11.86 9.78
N THR A 91 -4.25 11.89 10.24
CA THR A 91 -5.00 13.14 10.35
C THR A 91 -4.69 13.86 11.66
N GLN A 92 -4.14 15.04 11.53
CA GLN A 92 -3.82 15.93 12.64
C GLN A 92 -5.03 16.78 13.05
N ILE A 93 -5.26 16.93 14.36
CA ILE A 93 -6.24 17.81 14.93
C ILE A 93 -5.48 18.90 15.70
N ALA A 94 -5.43 20.11 15.16
CA ALA A 94 -4.85 21.25 15.84
C ALA A 94 -5.92 21.88 16.77
N VAL A 95 -5.71 21.81 18.07
CA VAL A 95 -6.61 22.42 19.06
C VAL A 95 -5.94 23.69 19.61
N PRO A 96 -6.42 24.91 19.27
CA PRO A 96 -5.96 26.12 19.90
C PRO A 96 -6.28 26.07 21.39
N VAL A 97 -5.27 26.23 22.22
CA VAL A 97 -5.40 26.18 23.68
C VAL A 97 -6.38 27.21 24.17
N ALA A 98 -6.43 28.40 23.55
CA ALA A 98 -7.43 29.43 23.86
C ALA A 98 -8.88 28.98 23.59
N LEU A 99 -9.14 28.14 22.62
CA LEU A 99 -10.45 27.56 22.33
C LEU A 99 -10.80 26.46 23.35
N ALA A 100 -9.81 25.70 23.79
CA ALA A 100 -9.94 24.72 24.85
C ALA A 100 -10.27 25.37 26.19
N ALA A 101 -9.85 26.63 26.42
CA ALA A 101 -10.18 27.39 27.60
C ALA A 101 -11.69 27.60 27.80
N GLY A 102 -12.42 27.80 26.71
CA GLY A 102 -13.88 27.86 26.73
C GLY A 102 -14.58 26.57 27.12
N LEU A 103 -13.90 25.45 26.91
CA LEU A 103 -14.41 24.11 27.22
C LEU A 103 -13.99 23.62 28.62
N VAL A 104 -12.84 24.10 29.13
CA VAL A 104 -12.20 23.53 30.33
C VAL A 104 -11.74 24.57 31.35
N GLY A 105 -12.02 25.85 31.16
CA GLY A 105 -11.70 26.91 32.12
C GLY A 105 -10.23 27.33 32.15
N ASN A 106 -9.79 28.00 33.23
CA ASN A 106 -8.44 28.59 33.38
C ASN A 106 -7.26 27.60 33.36
N TRP A 107 -7.47 26.36 33.07
CA TRP A 107 -6.52 25.24 33.06
C TRP A 107 -5.59 25.27 31.85
N VAL A 108 -5.95 26.04 30.85
CA VAL A 108 -5.20 26.27 29.61
C VAL A 108 -3.78 26.78 29.86
N THR A 109 -3.56 27.47 30.97
CA THR A 109 -2.24 28.00 31.36
C THR A 109 -1.24 26.93 31.76
N LEU A 110 -1.69 25.67 31.91
CA LEU A 110 -0.83 24.53 32.25
C LEU A 110 -0.38 23.73 31.03
N LEU A 111 -0.94 24.02 29.85
CA LEU A 111 -0.50 23.37 28.63
C LEU A 111 0.82 24.02 28.14
N PRO A 112 1.84 23.20 27.81
CA PRO A 112 3.16 23.75 27.48
C PRO A 112 3.21 24.45 26.12
N GLU A 113 2.17 24.33 25.29
CA GLU A 113 2.15 24.83 23.92
C GLU A 113 0.85 25.59 23.62
N PRO A 114 0.89 26.69 22.82
CA PRO A 114 -0.30 27.47 22.48
C PRO A 114 -1.30 26.72 21.57
N VAL A 115 -0.87 25.63 20.94
CA VAL A 115 -1.69 24.74 20.15
C VAL A 115 -1.32 23.31 20.52
N LEU A 116 -2.31 22.51 20.90
CA LEU A 116 -2.13 21.11 21.14
C LEU A 116 -2.43 20.34 19.84
N ASP A 117 -1.43 19.75 19.27
CA ASP A 117 -1.56 18.87 18.10
C ASP A 117 -1.90 17.46 18.54
N LEU A 118 -3.07 16.99 18.17
CA LEU A 118 -3.56 15.66 18.51
C LEU A 118 -3.64 14.80 17.27
N ARG A 119 -3.39 13.51 17.44
CA ARG A 119 -3.66 12.47 16.45
C ARG A 119 -4.41 11.32 17.08
N ARG A 120 -5.26 10.68 16.31
CA ARG A 120 -5.94 9.46 16.73
C ARG A 120 -4.94 8.36 16.99
N THR A 121 -5.36 7.36 17.72
CA THR A 121 -4.55 6.14 17.94
C THR A 121 -4.34 5.43 16.61
N GLY A 122 -3.09 5.28 16.22
CA GLY A 122 -2.72 4.53 15.04
C GLY A 122 -2.88 3.02 15.24
N LEU A 123 -3.31 2.34 14.21
CA LEU A 123 -3.51 0.89 14.19
C LEU A 123 -2.26 0.21 13.64
N PRO A 124 -1.71 -0.80 14.32
CA PRO A 124 -0.53 -1.53 13.83
C PRO A 124 -0.81 -2.21 12.50
N GLU A 125 0.13 -2.07 11.55
CA GLU A 125 0.01 -2.61 10.21
C GLU A 125 -0.25 -4.11 10.18
N GLU A 126 0.33 -4.86 11.11
CA GLU A 126 0.14 -6.32 11.23
C GLU A 126 -1.32 -6.76 11.37
N PHE A 127 -2.17 -5.91 11.98
CA PHE A 127 -3.60 -6.19 12.11
C PHE A 127 -4.42 -5.69 10.92
N LEU A 128 -3.87 -4.77 10.11
CA LEU A 128 -4.50 -4.25 8.91
C LEU A 128 -4.21 -5.10 7.67
N LEU A 129 -3.15 -5.90 7.72
CA LEU A 129 -2.83 -6.86 6.67
C LEU A 129 -3.58 -8.17 6.88
N ASP A 130 -4.08 -8.75 5.78
CA ASP A 130 -4.61 -10.10 5.77
C ASP A 130 -3.50 -11.16 5.86
N ASN A 131 -2.37 -10.89 5.21
CA ASN A 131 -1.13 -11.68 5.24
C ASN A 131 0.05 -10.88 4.68
N ASN A 132 1.27 -11.41 4.88
CA ASN A 132 2.52 -10.82 4.38
C ASN A 132 3.11 -11.57 3.18
N ASP A 133 2.34 -12.44 2.56
CA ASP A 133 2.81 -13.21 1.42
C ASP A 133 2.99 -12.32 0.20
N ALA A 134 4.18 -12.37 -0.38
CA ALA A 134 4.48 -11.85 -1.70
C ALA A 134 4.55 -13.01 -2.68
N LYS A 135 3.66 -13.06 -3.65
CA LYS A 135 3.61 -14.08 -4.70
C LYS A 135 3.40 -13.40 -6.03
N ASN A 136 4.23 -13.74 -7.01
CA ASN A 136 4.11 -13.15 -8.33
C ASN A 136 4.33 -14.21 -9.40
N MET A 137 3.38 -14.36 -10.31
CA MET A 137 3.47 -15.26 -11.44
C MET A 137 3.42 -14.46 -12.74
N LYS A 138 4.36 -14.72 -13.63
CA LYS A 138 4.44 -14.08 -14.95
C LYS A 138 4.65 -15.12 -16.03
N TYR A 139 3.95 -14.94 -17.12
CA TYR A 139 4.23 -15.67 -18.34
C TYR A 139 4.11 -14.79 -19.56
N ASP A 140 4.94 -15.11 -20.56
CA ASP A 140 5.06 -14.39 -21.81
C ASP A 140 5.17 -15.45 -22.93
N ILE A 141 4.31 -15.36 -23.92
CA ILE A 141 4.29 -16.23 -25.09
C ILE A 141 4.36 -15.34 -26.32
N GLY A 142 5.39 -15.58 -27.14
CA GLY A 142 5.57 -14.92 -28.42
C GLY A 142 5.64 -15.92 -29.55
N VAL A 143 4.91 -15.66 -30.62
CA VAL A 143 4.95 -16.42 -31.86
C VAL A 143 5.28 -15.44 -32.98
N ASN A 144 6.30 -15.77 -33.79
CA ASN A 144 6.66 -15.01 -34.97
C ASN A 144 6.52 -15.94 -36.18
N TYR A 145 5.88 -15.43 -37.22
CA TYR A 145 5.69 -16.17 -38.46
C TYR A 145 6.05 -15.31 -39.65
N ARG A 146 7.04 -15.75 -40.43
CA ARG A 146 7.47 -15.12 -41.68
C ARG A 146 6.52 -15.51 -42.80
N LEU A 147 5.68 -14.55 -43.23
CA LEU A 147 4.72 -14.75 -44.30
C LEU A 147 5.42 -14.89 -45.66
N ASN A 148 6.44 -14.06 -45.87
CA ASN A 148 7.38 -14.14 -47.02
C ASN A 148 8.73 -13.56 -46.59
N ASP A 149 9.66 -13.34 -47.50
CA ASP A 149 11.03 -12.90 -47.19
C ASP A 149 11.10 -11.47 -46.60
N ASP A 150 10.09 -10.66 -46.80
CA ASP A 150 10.02 -9.28 -46.30
C ASP A 150 8.98 -9.05 -45.20
N LEU A 151 7.97 -9.92 -45.08
CA LEU A 151 6.85 -9.68 -44.16
C LEU A 151 6.79 -10.73 -43.04
N GLU A 152 6.88 -10.25 -41.80
CA GLU A 152 6.74 -11.05 -40.59
C GLU A 152 5.50 -10.64 -39.79
N ALA A 153 4.74 -11.63 -39.33
CA ALA A 153 3.65 -11.46 -38.37
C ALA A 153 4.13 -11.89 -36.97
N SER A 154 3.75 -11.13 -35.96
CA SER A 154 4.05 -11.44 -34.57
C SER A 154 2.80 -11.41 -33.70
N LEU A 155 2.65 -12.41 -32.83
CA LEU A 155 1.63 -12.46 -31.78
C LEU A 155 2.33 -12.55 -30.42
N VAL A 156 1.97 -11.68 -29.50
CA VAL A 156 2.51 -11.70 -28.14
C VAL A 156 1.36 -11.69 -27.14
N TYR A 157 1.40 -12.59 -26.19
CA TYR A 157 0.56 -12.59 -25.00
C TYR A 157 1.41 -12.59 -23.76
N ARG A 158 1.13 -11.68 -22.83
CA ARG A 158 1.76 -11.61 -21.52
C ARG A 158 0.68 -11.54 -20.45
N LYS A 159 0.90 -12.25 -19.36
CA LYS A 159 0.13 -12.08 -18.13
C LYS A 159 1.08 -12.10 -16.96
N GLY A 160 0.85 -11.19 -16.02
CA GLY A 160 1.53 -11.15 -14.75
C GLY A 160 0.59 -10.72 -13.65
N GLY A 161 0.89 -11.13 -12.44
CA GLY A 161 0.10 -10.72 -11.29
C GLY A 161 0.38 -11.55 -10.06
N GLY A 162 -0.26 -11.18 -8.97
CA GLY A 162 -0.10 -11.82 -7.69
C GLY A 162 -0.39 -10.91 -6.52
N ASN A 163 0.30 -11.17 -5.41
CA ASN A 163 0.15 -10.46 -4.15
C ASN A 163 1.47 -9.81 -3.77
N THR A 164 1.40 -8.59 -3.25
CA THR A 164 2.56 -7.89 -2.67
C THR A 164 2.07 -6.70 -1.84
N ILE A 165 2.95 -6.15 -1.02
CA ILE A 165 2.74 -4.85 -0.40
C ILE A 165 3.50 -3.82 -1.24
N TYR A 166 2.82 -2.77 -1.65
CA TYR A 166 3.39 -1.67 -2.40
C TYR A 166 3.46 -0.43 -1.51
N THR A 167 4.65 0.10 -1.32
CA THR A 167 4.91 1.31 -0.55
C THR A 167 5.32 2.44 -1.50
N GLY A 168 4.50 3.46 -1.57
CA GLY A 168 4.71 4.69 -2.32
C GLY A 168 4.35 5.90 -1.47
N ALA A 169 3.67 6.88 -2.05
CA ALA A 169 3.08 7.99 -1.29
C ALA A 169 2.01 7.50 -0.28
N GLN A 170 1.39 6.38 -0.59
CA GLN A 170 0.50 5.63 0.28
C GLN A 170 0.91 4.16 0.23
N LYS A 171 0.42 3.36 1.18
CA LYS A 171 0.71 1.94 1.27
C LYS A 171 -0.51 1.11 0.85
N TYR A 172 -0.28 0.15 -0.05
CA TYR A 172 -1.32 -0.70 -0.60
C TYR A 172 -0.97 -2.17 -0.40
N ALA A 173 -1.95 -2.95 -0.01
CA ALA A 173 -1.90 -4.40 -0.14
C ALA A 173 -2.46 -4.78 -1.51
N LEU A 174 -1.59 -5.14 -2.44
CA LEU A 174 -2.00 -5.68 -3.73
C LEU A 174 -2.35 -7.15 -3.54
N ARG A 175 -3.60 -7.52 -3.91
CA ARG A 175 -4.14 -8.87 -3.74
C ARG A 175 -4.82 -9.30 -5.02
N ASN A 176 -4.41 -10.45 -5.54
CA ASN A 176 -4.90 -10.95 -6.83
C ASN A 176 -4.78 -9.93 -7.97
N PHE A 177 -3.85 -8.96 -7.80
CA PHE A 177 -3.58 -7.96 -8.82
C PHE A 177 -3.12 -8.63 -10.10
N GLY A 178 -3.68 -8.22 -11.24
CA GLY A 178 -3.40 -8.81 -12.54
C GLY A 178 -3.19 -7.78 -13.64
N GLN A 179 -2.26 -8.10 -14.56
CA GLN A 179 -2.08 -7.34 -15.78
C GLN A 179 -1.94 -8.30 -16.96
N GLN A 180 -2.66 -8.02 -18.04
CA GLN A 180 -2.61 -8.76 -19.29
C GLN A 180 -2.23 -7.84 -20.43
N PHE A 181 -1.51 -8.39 -21.41
CA PHE A 181 -1.09 -7.66 -22.60
C PHE A 181 -1.17 -8.57 -23.82
N PHE A 182 -1.87 -8.11 -24.84
CA PHE A 182 -1.96 -8.76 -26.16
C PHE A 182 -1.37 -7.83 -27.21
N LYS A 183 -0.60 -8.36 -28.14
CA LYS A 183 -0.07 -7.61 -29.28
C LYS A 183 -0.12 -8.46 -30.52
N LEU A 184 -0.64 -7.88 -31.59
CA LEU A 184 -0.46 -8.33 -32.97
C LEU A 184 0.42 -7.32 -33.70
N GLY A 185 1.43 -7.78 -34.40
CA GLY A 185 2.33 -6.97 -35.23
C GLY A 185 2.50 -7.55 -36.60
N LEU A 186 2.63 -6.67 -37.61
CA LEU A 186 3.07 -6.98 -38.97
C LEU A 186 4.24 -6.03 -39.28
N GLU A 187 5.37 -6.60 -39.67
CA GLU A 187 6.58 -5.83 -39.94
C GLU A 187 7.21 -6.25 -41.26
N SER A 188 7.52 -5.28 -42.11
CA SER A 188 8.31 -5.45 -43.34
C SER A 188 9.42 -4.39 -43.39
N SER A 189 10.23 -4.42 -44.45
CA SER A 189 11.28 -3.41 -44.69
C SER A 189 10.75 -1.99 -44.73
N LYS A 190 9.49 -1.76 -45.17
CA LYS A 190 8.89 -0.44 -45.36
C LYS A 190 7.69 -0.16 -44.44
N MET A 191 7.10 -1.17 -43.84
CA MET A 191 5.86 -1.02 -43.06
C MET A 191 5.97 -1.69 -41.71
N LYS A 192 5.55 -0.96 -40.67
CA LYS A 192 5.34 -1.50 -39.31
C LYS A 192 3.92 -1.18 -38.88
N PHE A 193 3.14 -2.24 -38.68
CA PHE A 193 1.80 -2.16 -38.10
C PHE A 193 1.79 -2.90 -36.78
N LYS A 194 1.19 -2.31 -35.75
CA LYS A 194 0.89 -3.02 -34.50
C LYS A 194 -0.43 -2.58 -33.92
N ILE A 195 -1.10 -3.54 -33.33
CA ILE A 195 -2.23 -3.28 -32.43
C ILE A 195 -1.97 -4.04 -31.14
N TYR A 196 -2.22 -3.37 -30.00
CA TYR A 196 -2.09 -4.04 -28.71
C TYR A 196 -3.20 -3.61 -27.75
N GLN A 197 -3.43 -4.46 -26.77
CA GLN A 197 -4.36 -4.22 -25.68
C GLN A 197 -3.68 -4.55 -24.37
N SER A 198 -3.77 -3.61 -23.41
CA SER A 198 -3.38 -3.79 -22.02
C SER A 198 -4.63 -3.77 -21.15
N ILE A 199 -4.73 -4.73 -20.24
CA ILE A 199 -5.83 -4.87 -19.28
C ILE A 199 -5.20 -4.93 -17.90
N THR A 200 -5.65 -4.08 -16.98
CA THR A 200 -5.27 -4.08 -15.58
C THR A 200 -6.47 -4.42 -14.73
N ASP A 201 -6.27 -5.29 -13.76
CA ASP A 201 -7.28 -5.67 -12.77
C ASP A 201 -6.66 -5.54 -11.38
N ALA A 202 -7.24 -4.69 -10.55
CA ALA A 202 -6.78 -4.48 -9.17
C ALA A 202 -7.04 -5.70 -8.26
N GLY A 203 -7.92 -6.61 -8.67
CA GLY A 203 -8.31 -7.77 -7.85
C GLY A 203 -8.94 -7.35 -6.53
N ASP A 204 -8.47 -7.93 -5.43
CA ASP A 204 -8.92 -7.67 -4.06
C ASP A 204 -8.02 -6.66 -3.32
N SER A 205 -7.32 -5.80 -4.06
CA SER A 205 -6.35 -4.86 -3.50
C SER A 205 -7.02 -3.75 -2.69
N TYR A 206 -6.33 -3.28 -1.63
CA TYR A 206 -6.85 -2.22 -0.76
C TYR A 206 -5.76 -1.27 -0.29
N ASN A 207 -6.17 -0.06 0.13
CA ASN A 207 -5.30 0.96 0.71
C ASN A 207 -5.22 0.76 2.23
N ILE A 208 -4.02 0.48 2.76
CA ILE A 208 -3.80 0.18 4.17
C ILE A 208 -4.02 1.42 5.05
N GLY A 209 -3.55 2.59 4.60
CA GLY A 209 -3.76 3.84 5.32
C GLY A 209 -5.25 4.21 5.40
N ALA A 210 -5.96 4.11 4.27
CA ALA A 210 -7.41 4.33 4.25
C ALA A 210 -8.15 3.34 5.15
N LEU A 211 -7.74 2.05 5.14
CA LEU A 211 -8.30 1.05 6.04
C LEU A 211 -8.15 1.46 7.50
N GLY A 212 -6.94 1.88 7.92
CA GLY A 212 -6.68 2.34 9.28
C GLY A 212 -7.57 3.53 9.68
N GLY A 213 -7.68 4.53 8.81
CA GLY A 213 -8.54 5.70 9.05
C GLY A 213 -10.01 5.34 9.17
N ILE A 214 -10.52 4.51 8.25
CA ILE A 214 -11.92 4.06 8.25
C ILE A 214 -12.23 3.21 9.48
N MET A 215 -11.32 2.31 9.89
CA MET A 215 -11.50 1.52 11.11
C MET A 215 -11.65 2.40 12.34
N ASN A 216 -10.85 3.48 12.45
CA ASN A 216 -11.02 4.45 13.52
C ASN A 216 -12.38 5.15 13.46
N GLU A 217 -12.89 5.47 12.27
CA GLU A 217 -14.18 6.15 12.12
C GLU A 217 -15.38 5.24 12.37
N VAL A 218 -15.28 3.96 12.04
CA VAL A 218 -16.37 2.99 12.28
C VAL A 218 -16.63 2.80 13.76
N PHE A 219 -15.60 2.75 14.59
CA PHE A 219 -15.73 2.51 16.04
C PHE A 219 -15.89 3.79 16.85
N SER A 220 -15.36 4.90 16.37
CA SER A 220 -15.51 6.21 17.02
C SER A 220 -15.68 7.27 15.90
N PRO A 221 -16.93 7.51 15.48
CA PRO A 221 -17.26 7.95 14.12
C PRO A 221 -16.68 9.28 13.68
N THR A 222 -16.31 10.18 14.55
CA THR A 222 -15.74 11.46 14.12
C THR A 222 -14.61 11.91 15.02
N GLN A 223 -13.64 12.62 14.46
CA GLN A 223 -12.63 13.32 15.27
C GLN A 223 -13.27 14.30 16.25
N ALA A 224 -14.40 14.90 15.85
CA ALA A 224 -15.16 15.81 16.71
C ALA A 224 -15.78 15.11 17.93
N GLN A 225 -16.01 13.81 17.88
CA GLN A 225 -16.48 13.01 19.02
C GLN A 225 -15.32 12.46 19.85
N TRP A 226 -14.22 12.09 19.22
CA TRP A 226 -13.05 11.55 19.88
C TRP A 226 -12.24 12.61 20.63
N ALA A 227 -11.97 13.75 19.99
CA ALA A 227 -11.10 14.79 20.54
C ALA A 227 -11.58 15.41 21.85
N PRO A 228 -12.87 15.72 22.09
CA PRO A 228 -13.33 16.24 23.37
C PRO A 228 -13.08 15.32 24.55
N GLY A 229 -13.33 14.03 24.41
CA GLY A 229 -13.06 13.02 25.45
C GLY A 229 -11.57 12.90 25.76
N TYR A 230 -10.74 12.92 24.72
CA TYR A 230 -9.29 12.97 24.89
C TYR A 230 -8.84 14.21 25.65
N LEU A 231 -9.24 15.40 25.20
CA LEU A 231 -8.83 16.67 25.79
C LEU A 231 -9.25 16.82 27.27
N GLN A 232 -10.47 16.46 27.58
CA GLN A 232 -10.96 16.51 28.96
C GLN A 232 -10.09 15.64 29.86
N THR A 233 -9.82 14.42 29.44
CA THR A 233 -9.01 13.46 30.22
C THR A 233 -7.57 13.90 30.32
N TYR A 234 -6.98 14.36 29.20
CA TYR A 234 -5.59 14.84 29.15
C TYR A 234 -5.36 15.97 30.13
N ILE A 235 -6.24 17.00 30.13
CA ILE A 235 -6.13 18.14 31.02
C ILE A 235 -6.32 17.72 32.47
N THR A 236 -7.30 16.88 32.76
CA THR A 236 -7.54 16.35 34.10
C THR A 236 -6.33 15.59 34.64
N ALA A 237 -5.67 14.81 33.79
CA ALA A 237 -4.45 14.08 34.11
C ALA A 237 -3.27 15.04 34.38
N MET A 238 -3.07 16.03 33.49
CA MET A 238 -2.01 17.01 33.64
C MET A 238 -2.09 17.80 34.97
N GLN A 239 -3.28 17.90 35.56
CA GLN A 239 -3.51 18.54 36.85
C GLN A 239 -3.34 17.62 38.06
N GLY A 240 -3.09 16.33 37.83
CA GLY A 240 -2.94 15.34 38.87
C GLY A 240 -4.26 14.92 39.53
N TYR A 241 -5.41 15.16 38.90
CA TYR A 241 -6.71 14.69 39.42
C TYR A 241 -7.04 13.26 39.07
N ILE A 242 -6.21 12.62 38.25
CA ILE A 242 -6.34 11.19 37.96
C ILE A 242 -5.41 10.41 38.88
N PRO A 243 -5.93 9.50 39.70
CA PRO A 243 -5.12 8.70 40.61
C PRO A 243 -4.06 7.91 39.84
N GLY A 244 -2.82 7.98 40.33
CA GLY A 244 -1.67 7.26 39.72
C GLY A 244 -1.02 8.00 38.55
N VAL A 245 -1.52 9.17 38.17
CA VAL A 245 -0.88 10.02 37.13
C VAL A 245 -0.26 11.24 37.80
N PRO A 246 1.08 11.42 37.77
CA PRO A 246 1.71 12.62 38.33
C PRO A 246 1.26 13.88 37.59
N ALA A 247 1.02 14.96 38.34
CA ALA A 247 0.70 16.23 37.72
C ALA A 247 1.83 16.72 36.81
N GLY A 248 1.49 17.21 35.65
CA GLY A 248 2.45 17.70 34.67
C GLY A 248 3.19 16.61 33.87
N ASP A 249 2.94 15.32 34.12
CA ASP A 249 3.50 14.24 33.36
C ASP A 249 2.74 14.02 32.03
N THR A 250 3.29 14.59 30.98
CA THR A 250 2.68 14.55 29.62
C THR A 250 2.54 13.13 29.06
N TYR A 251 3.49 12.25 29.38
CA TYR A 251 3.48 10.87 28.89
C TYR A 251 2.29 10.09 29.46
N TYR A 252 2.15 10.06 30.77
CA TYR A 252 1.03 9.37 31.42
C TYR A 252 -0.32 10.02 31.13
N ALA A 253 -0.37 11.35 31.09
CA ALA A 253 -1.58 12.08 30.73
C ALA A 253 -2.06 11.71 29.33
N HIS A 254 -1.13 11.60 28.36
CA HIS A 254 -1.43 11.18 27.01
C HIS A 254 -1.96 9.74 26.94
N GLN A 255 -1.33 8.80 27.65
CA GLN A 255 -1.76 7.39 27.67
C GLN A 255 -3.19 7.24 28.20
N ILE A 256 -3.50 7.87 29.31
CA ILE A 256 -4.83 7.83 29.93
C ILE A 256 -5.87 8.52 29.04
N ALA A 257 -5.52 9.64 28.42
CA ALA A 257 -6.41 10.36 27.51
C ALA A 257 -6.78 9.51 26.28
N ARG A 258 -5.80 8.82 25.69
CA ARG A 258 -6.05 7.88 24.57
C ARG A 258 -6.91 6.71 25.03
N GLN A 259 -6.58 6.09 26.13
CA GLN A 259 -7.35 4.97 26.64
C GLN A 259 -8.82 5.34 26.89
N GLN A 260 -9.07 6.53 27.40
CA GLN A 260 -10.44 7.02 27.63
C GLN A 260 -11.16 7.37 26.33
N ALA A 261 -10.47 8.01 25.40
CA ALA A 261 -11.04 8.38 24.11
C ALA A 261 -11.33 7.18 23.22
N ASP A 262 -10.55 6.10 23.37
CA ASP A 262 -10.72 4.83 22.67
C ASP A 262 -11.63 3.85 23.44
N ALA A 263 -12.20 4.27 24.58
CA ALA A 263 -13.07 3.41 25.36
C ALA A 263 -14.31 2.99 24.54
N GLY A 264 -14.56 1.70 24.50
CA GLY A 264 -15.64 1.11 23.71
C GLY A 264 -15.24 0.64 22.30
N ILE A 265 -14.02 0.93 21.86
CA ILE A 265 -13.46 0.33 20.66
C ILE A 265 -13.09 -1.13 21.00
N PRO A 266 -13.54 -2.14 20.20
CA PRO A 266 -13.13 -3.51 20.41
C PRO A 266 -11.60 -3.63 20.34
N ALA A 267 -11.03 -4.50 21.16
CA ALA A 267 -9.59 -4.70 21.19
C ALA A 267 -9.07 -5.06 19.78
N VAL A 268 -8.02 -4.36 19.35
CA VAL A 268 -7.38 -4.59 18.04
C VAL A 268 -6.98 -6.08 17.95
N GLY A 269 -7.35 -6.72 16.85
CA GLY A 269 -7.13 -8.16 16.63
C GLY A 269 -8.16 -9.08 17.26
N SER A 270 -9.15 -8.57 18.02
CA SER A 270 -10.29 -9.38 18.48
C SER A 270 -11.15 -9.86 17.31
N ALA A 271 -11.93 -10.91 17.50
CA ALA A 271 -12.80 -11.45 16.46
C ALA A 271 -13.81 -10.40 15.93
N GLU A 272 -14.36 -9.57 16.81
CA GLU A 272 -15.26 -8.48 16.46
C GLU A 272 -14.53 -7.43 15.60
N TRP A 273 -13.37 -6.97 16.05
CA TRP A 273 -12.57 -5.99 15.34
C TRP A 273 -12.15 -6.51 13.95
N MET A 274 -11.67 -7.76 13.88
CA MET A 274 -11.25 -8.41 12.63
C MET A 274 -12.44 -8.59 11.67
N GLY A 275 -13.63 -8.90 12.17
CA GLY A 275 -14.83 -9.01 11.34
C GLY A 275 -15.20 -7.70 10.65
N VAL A 276 -15.10 -6.58 11.36
CA VAL A 276 -15.32 -5.24 10.79
C VAL A 276 -14.21 -4.89 9.80
N ARG A 277 -12.95 -5.15 10.14
CA ARG A 277 -11.82 -4.95 9.24
C ARG A 277 -12.01 -5.68 7.90
N ASP A 278 -12.37 -6.95 7.94
CA ASP A 278 -12.54 -7.78 6.75
C ASP A 278 -13.69 -7.28 5.86
N GLN A 279 -14.70 -6.68 6.47
CA GLN A 279 -15.79 -6.04 5.74
C GLN A 279 -15.33 -4.74 5.09
N VAL A 280 -14.64 -3.86 5.82
CA VAL A 280 -14.10 -2.59 5.30
C VAL A 280 -13.07 -2.84 4.20
N MET A 281 -12.24 -3.86 4.34
CA MET A 281 -11.27 -4.24 3.30
C MET A 281 -11.95 -4.59 1.97
N LYS A 282 -13.13 -5.20 1.99
CA LYS A 282 -13.85 -5.65 0.79
C LYS A 282 -14.73 -4.57 0.18
N ASN A 283 -15.23 -3.66 1.01
CA ASN A 283 -16.05 -2.57 0.54
C ASN A 283 -15.22 -1.60 -0.31
N ARG A 284 -15.86 -1.05 -1.33
CA ARG A 284 -15.22 -0.13 -2.26
C ARG A 284 -14.84 1.18 -1.58
N PHE A 285 -13.63 1.67 -1.86
CA PHE A 285 -13.18 2.97 -1.40
C PHE A 285 -14.11 4.08 -1.92
N GLN A 286 -14.48 5.01 -1.03
CA GLN A 286 -15.43 6.09 -1.31
C GLN A 286 -16.84 5.63 -1.73
N ASP A 287 -17.26 4.43 -1.35
CA ASP A 287 -18.67 4.07 -1.48
C ASP A 287 -19.50 4.93 -0.51
N PRO A 288 -20.51 5.69 -1.00
CA PRO A 288 -21.32 6.54 -0.15
C PRO A 288 -22.22 5.76 0.83
N ASN A 289 -22.40 4.46 0.62
CA ASN A 289 -23.32 3.62 1.39
C ASN A 289 -22.61 2.71 2.40
N ALA A 290 -21.31 2.48 2.20
CA ALA A 290 -20.54 1.58 3.06
C ALA A 290 -19.08 1.98 3.14
N PRO A 291 -18.50 2.11 4.36
CA PRO A 291 -17.07 2.39 4.52
C PRO A 291 -16.23 1.30 3.84
N GLY A 292 -15.25 1.68 3.03
CA GLY A 292 -14.45 0.72 2.29
C GLY A 292 -13.05 1.20 1.93
N ALA A 293 -12.10 0.28 1.95
CA ALA A 293 -10.70 0.52 1.62
C ALA A 293 -10.26 -0.14 0.31
N SER A 294 -11.09 -1.04 -0.27
CA SER A 294 -10.81 -1.69 -1.54
C SER A 294 -10.80 -0.67 -2.67
N PHE A 295 -9.75 -0.67 -3.49
CA PHE A 295 -9.76 0.13 -4.69
C PHE A 295 -10.08 -0.72 -5.92
N TYR A 296 -10.79 -0.10 -6.83
CA TYR A 296 -11.25 -0.75 -8.05
C TYR A 296 -10.53 -0.13 -9.23
N ASP A 297 -9.74 -0.94 -9.91
CA ASP A 297 -9.19 -0.61 -11.22
C ASP A 297 -9.40 -1.82 -12.14
N ASN A 298 -10.20 -1.64 -13.16
CA ASN A 298 -10.40 -2.60 -14.23
C ASN A 298 -10.27 -1.83 -15.54
N SER A 299 -9.06 -1.35 -15.79
CA SER A 299 -8.78 -0.48 -16.93
C SER A 299 -8.35 -1.30 -18.15
N LYS A 300 -8.72 -0.79 -19.32
CA LYS A 300 -8.42 -1.39 -20.61
C LYS A 300 -7.96 -0.32 -21.58
N LEU A 301 -6.74 -0.47 -22.07
CA LEU A 301 -6.19 0.36 -23.13
C LEU A 301 -6.07 -0.44 -24.41
N THR A 302 -6.60 0.08 -25.52
CA THR A 302 -6.35 -0.45 -26.86
C THR A 302 -5.66 0.63 -27.69
N HIS A 303 -4.56 0.25 -28.34
CA HIS A 303 -3.80 1.16 -29.20
C HIS A 303 -3.44 0.46 -30.50
N ALA A 304 -3.49 1.20 -31.59
CA ALA A 304 -3.03 0.75 -32.91
C ALA A 304 -2.22 1.85 -33.57
N ASP A 305 -1.13 1.47 -34.22
CA ASP A 305 -0.34 2.38 -35.04
C ASP A 305 0.20 1.70 -36.31
N ILE A 306 0.44 2.51 -37.32
CA ILE A 306 1.09 2.13 -38.55
C ILE A 306 2.16 3.16 -38.90
N THR A 307 3.33 2.67 -39.24
CA THR A 307 4.44 3.47 -39.75
C THR A 307 4.80 2.95 -41.13
N TYR A 308 4.96 3.85 -42.09
CA TYR A 308 5.38 3.53 -43.45
C TYR A 308 6.53 4.45 -43.86
N GLU A 309 7.63 3.86 -44.32
CA GLU A 309 8.80 4.57 -44.82
C GLU A 309 8.66 4.79 -46.35
N ALA A 310 8.42 6.04 -46.71
CA ALA A 310 8.16 6.46 -48.10
C ALA A 310 9.41 7.11 -48.78
N ALA A 311 10.60 6.86 -48.25
CA ALA A 311 11.79 7.64 -48.50
C ALA A 311 12.28 7.68 -49.95
N ASP A 312 11.98 6.69 -50.77
CA ASP A 312 12.65 6.54 -52.08
C ASP A 312 12.03 7.42 -53.22
N TRP A 313 10.82 7.90 -53.06
CA TRP A 313 10.17 8.71 -54.12
C TRP A 313 10.02 10.21 -53.79
N LEU A 314 10.16 10.59 -52.50
CA LEU A 314 10.11 11.98 -52.08
C LEU A 314 11.42 12.75 -52.36
N LEU A 315 12.52 12.05 -52.64
CA LEU A 315 13.82 12.63 -52.93
C LEU A 315 14.09 12.81 -54.47
N LEU A 316 13.13 12.50 -55.31
CA LEU A 316 13.24 12.59 -56.76
C LEU A 316 12.37 13.75 -57.34
N GLY A 317 11.93 14.68 -56.52
CA GLY A 317 11.20 15.88 -56.95
C GLY A 317 12.01 17.16 -56.87
#